data_e5485e4831a3682cb43689ece26aabc4
#
_entry.id   e5485e4831a3682cb43689ece26aabc4
#
_cell.length_a   1.000
_cell.length_b   1.000
_cell.length_c   1.000
_cell.angle_alpha   90.00
_cell.angle_beta   90.00
_cell.angle_gamma   90.00
#
_symmetry.space_group_name_H-M   'P 1'
#
loop_
_entity.id
_entity.type
_entity.pdbx_description
1 polymer ?
#
loop_
_entity_poly.entity_id
_entity_poly.type
_entity_poly.pdbx_seq_one_letter_code
_entity_poly.pdbx_strand_id
1 'polypeptide(L)'
;TKRFRLIPTPHLPHGWDSAMLFEESDRTLFVSDLFTDSGDPAPVIDSGLADRAHQFLLRAEQSLFAHSTNFNPSSRGQLEALAELGPKTLAVMHGSSFSGEGSQELLQLASAMEDVFKKQAVIDG
;
A
#
# COMPACT_ATOMS: atom_id res chain seq x y z
N THR A 1 19.31 14.98 13.50
CA THR A 1 19.66 13.70 12.87
C THR A 1 18.40 12.89 12.59
N LYS A 2 18.23 12.44 11.36
CA LYS A 2 17.11 11.59 10.97
C LYS A 2 17.33 10.15 11.43
N ARG A 3 16.29 9.51 11.91
CA ARG A 3 16.33 8.10 12.28
C ARG A 3 15.48 7.30 11.30
N PHE A 4 16.08 6.28 10.71
CA PHE A 4 15.40 5.38 9.78
C PHE A 4 15.31 3.99 10.40
N ARG A 5 14.17 3.34 10.19
CA ARG A 5 13.94 1.99 10.65
C ARG A 5 13.47 1.14 9.47
N LEU A 6 14.15 0.01 9.25
CA LEU A 6 13.76 -0.93 8.21
C LEU A 6 12.68 -1.85 8.77
N ILE A 7 11.55 -1.93 8.08
CA ILE A 7 10.40 -2.75 8.48
C ILE A 7 10.27 -3.89 7.48
N PRO A 8 10.60 -5.13 7.85
CA PRO A 8 10.36 -6.26 6.96
C PRO A 8 8.87 -6.45 6.69
N THR A 9 8.52 -6.61 5.43
CA THR A 9 7.14 -6.84 5.00
C THR A 9 7.10 -8.00 4.00
N PRO A 10 7.48 -9.23 4.42
CA PRO A 10 7.55 -10.35 3.48
C PRO A 10 6.21 -10.57 2.80
N HIS A 11 6.28 -10.73 1.47
CA HIS A 11 5.12 -10.92 0.59
C HIS A 11 4.17 -9.70 0.53
N LEU A 12 4.64 -8.51 0.88
CA LEU A 12 3.85 -7.28 0.76
C LEU A 12 4.71 -6.18 0.14
N PRO A 13 4.37 -5.64 -1.05
CA PRO A 13 3.23 -6.02 -1.89
C PRO A 13 3.46 -7.22 -2.80
N HIS A 14 4.69 -7.69 -2.93
CA HIS A 14 5.06 -8.75 -3.86
C HIS A 14 5.41 -10.07 -3.14
N GLY A 15 5.51 -11.13 -3.92
CA GLY A 15 5.49 -12.52 -3.47
C GLY A 15 6.71 -13.07 -2.76
N TRP A 16 7.73 -12.28 -2.36
CA TRP A 16 8.87 -12.74 -1.55
C TRP A 16 9.42 -11.63 -0.67
N ASP A 17 10.73 -11.62 -0.43
CA ASP A 17 11.31 -10.65 0.49
C ASP A 17 10.99 -9.23 0.08
N SER A 18 10.48 -8.47 1.04
CA SER A 18 10.17 -7.06 0.87
C SER A 18 10.39 -6.34 2.19
N ALA A 19 10.66 -5.06 2.12
CA ALA A 19 10.82 -4.23 3.31
C ALA A 19 10.44 -2.79 2.97
N MET A 20 10.05 -2.06 4.01
CA MET A 20 9.74 -0.64 3.91
C MET A 20 10.65 0.14 4.85
N LEU A 21 10.82 1.42 4.59
CA LEU A 21 11.66 2.27 5.38
C LEU A 21 10.80 3.32 6.07
N PHE A 22 10.96 3.46 7.39
CA PHE A 22 10.22 4.45 8.18
C PHE A 22 11.18 5.48 8.75
N GLU A 23 10.96 6.75 8.42
CA GLU A 23 11.69 7.87 9.00
C GLU A 23 10.90 8.38 10.20
N GLU A 24 11.51 8.28 11.39
CA GLU A 24 10.79 8.41 12.65
C GLU A 24 10.49 9.86 13.06
N SER A 25 11.32 10.84 12.70
CA SER A 25 11.11 12.23 13.16
C SER A 25 9.94 12.91 12.45
N ASP A 26 9.84 12.78 11.14
CA ASP A 26 8.74 13.35 10.36
C ASP A 26 7.61 12.35 10.13
N ARG A 27 7.80 11.10 10.57
CA ARG A 27 6.84 10.01 10.44
C ARG A 27 6.49 9.75 8.98
N THR A 28 7.53 9.58 8.16
CA THR A 28 7.39 9.27 6.74
C THR A 28 7.65 7.78 6.52
N LEU A 29 6.68 7.09 5.94
CA LEU A 29 6.82 5.70 5.53
C LEU A 29 7.02 5.64 4.02
N PHE A 30 8.13 5.02 3.60
CA PHE A 30 8.42 4.75 2.20
C PHE A 30 7.80 3.40 1.87
N VAL A 31 6.72 3.41 1.10
CA VAL A 31 5.82 2.27 0.95
C VAL A 31 6.10 1.39 -0.27
N SER A 32 7.26 1.59 -0.92
CA SER A 32 7.64 0.78 -2.08
C SER A 32 6.52 0.80 -3.15
N ASP A 33 6.08 -0.35 -3.60
CA ASP A 33 5.07 -0.46 -4.65
C ASP A 33 3.62 -0.45 -4.14
N LEU A 34 3.40 -0.25 -2.84
CA LEU A 34 2.05 -0.03 -2.34
C LEU A 34 1.49 1.29 -2.88
N PHE A 35 0.19 1.36 -3.02
CA PHE A 35 -0.52 2.54 -3.53
C PHE A 35 -0.11 2.93 -4.94
N THR A 36 0.33 1.96 -5.74
CA THR A 36 0.64 2.20 -7.15
C THR A 36 -0.60 2.72 -7.87
N ASP A 37 -0.40 3.74 -8.69
CA ASP A 37 -1.42 4.31 -9.55
C ASP A 37 -0.80 4.60 -10.92
N SER A 38 -1.65 4.73 -11.93
CA SER A 38 -1.23 4.99 -13.30
C SER A 38 -1.70 6.37 -13.76
N GLY A 39 -1.20 6.81 -14.92
CA GLY A 39 -1.56 8.10 -15.49
C GLY A 39 -0.59 9.20 -15.10
N ASP A 40 -1.11 10.39 -14.84
CA ASP A 40 -0.31 11.58 -14.49
C ASP A 40 -0.81 12.16 -13.15
N PRO A 41 -0.54 11.45 -12.03
CA PRO A 41 -1.03 11.89 -10.73
C PRO A 41 -0.28 13.12 -10.21
N ALA A 42 -0.96 13.92 -9.37
CA ALA A 42 -0.30 15.02 -8.68
C ALA A 42 0.82 14.47 -7.78
N PRO A 43 1.93 15.20 -7.60
CA PRO A 43 3.05 14.73 -6.79
C PRO A 43 2.68 14.37 -5.36
N VAL A 44 1.84 15.19 -4.71
CA VAL A 44 1.39 14.97 -3.33
C VAL A 44 -0.10 15.25 -3.25
N ILE A 45 -0.82 14.37 -2.54
CA ILE A 45 -2.25 14.54 -2.27
C ILE A 45 -2.50 14.39 -0.77
N ASP A 46 -3.65 14.86 -0.30
CA ASP A 46 -4.04 14.79 1.11
C ASP A 46 -5.34 14.02 1.35
N SER A 47 -5.86 13.38 0.31
CA SER A 47 -7.08 12.58 0.40
C SER A 47 -7.17 11.62 -0.79
N GLY A 48 -7.89 10.51 -0.58
CA GLY A 48 -8.26 9.59 -1.66
C GLY A 48 -7.17 8.67 -2.17
N LEU A 49 -6.05 8.52 -1.45
CA LEU A 49 -4.95 7.66 -1.91
C LEU A 49 -5.39 6.20 -2.00
N ALA A 50 -6.03 5.69 -0.95
CA ALA A 50 -6.49 4.30 -0.90
C ALA A 50 -7.55 4.03 -1.96
N ASP A 51 -8.43 4.98 -2.22
CA ASP A 51 -9.45 4.85 -3.29
C ASP A 51 -8.80 4.73 -4.66
N ARG A 52 -7.78 5.52 -4.93
CA ARG A 52 -7.03 5.45 -6.20
C ARG A 52 -6.33 4.10 -6.35
N ALA A 53 -5.70 3.63 -5.28
CA ALA A 53 -5.05 2.32 -5.26
C ALA A 53 -6.07 1.20 -5.49
N HIS A 54 -7.26 1.30 -4.88
CA HIS A 54 -8.33 0.35 -5.08
C HIS A 54 -8.74 0.26 -6.56
N GLN A 55 -8.97 1.40 -7.20
CA GLN A 55 -9.33 1.45 -8.62
C GLN A 55 -8.21 0.89 -9.50
N PHE A 56 -6.96 1.20 -9.17
CA PHE A 56 -5.82 0.64 -9.90
C PHE A 56 -5.78 -0.89 -9.78
N LEU A 57 -5.96 -1.43 -8.58
CA LEU A 57 -5.94 -2.89 -8.36
C LEU A 57 -7.06 -3.58 -9.14
N LEU A 58 -8.26 -3.01 -9.17
CA LEU A 58 -9.36 -3.55 -9.96
C LEU A 58 -9.01 -3.63 -11.45
N ARG A 59 -8.39 -2.59 -11.99
CA ARG A 59 -7.98 -2.57 -13.40
C ARG A 59 -6.82 -3.55 -13.64
N ALA A 60 -5.84 -3.58 -12.74
CA ALA A 60 -4.66 -4.43 -12.89
C ALA A 60 -5.02 -5.91 -12.91
N GLU A 61 -5.96 -6.33 -12.06
CA GLU A 61 -6.41 -7.73 -12.00
C GLU A 61 -7.16 -8.16 -13.26
N GLN A 62 -7.61 -7.21 -14.09
CA GLN A 62 -8.25 -7.48 -15.38
C GLN A 62 -7.28 -7.35 -16.56
N SER A 63 -5.98 -7.24 -16.29
CA SER A 63 -4.96 -6.98 -17.30
C SER A 63 -3.86 -8.05 -17.25
N LEU A 64 -2.80 -7.84 -18.04
CA LEU A 64 -1.61 -8.70 -18.02
C LEU A 64 -0.88 -8.66 -16.67
N PHE A 65 -1.20 -7.68 -15.81
CA PHE A 65 -0.62 -7.55 -14.48
C PHE A 65 -1.45 -8.25 -13.40
N ALA A 66 -2.44 -9.03 -13.80
CA ALA A 66 -3.21 -9.84 -12.84
C ALA A 66 -2.26 -10.70 -11.99
N HIS A 67 -2.55 -10.78 -10.69
CA HIS A 67 -1.78 -11.56 -9.70
C HIS A 67 -0.37 -11.02 -9.41
N SER A 68 -0.01 -9.82 -9.90
CA SER A 68 1.29 -9.22 -9.60
C SER A 68 1.38 -8.71 -8.15
N THR A 69 0.24 -8.32 -7.58
CA THR A 69 0.17 -7.93 -6.17
C THR A 69 -0.20 -9.15 -5.33
N ASN A 70 0.58 -9.41 -4.28
CA ASN A 70 0.31 -10.53 -3.39
C ASN A 70 -0.61 -10.10 -2.25
N PHE A 71 -1.61 -10.92 -1.96
CA PHE A 71 -2.45 -10.78 -0.79
C PHE A 71 -2.69 -12.15 -0.19
N ASN A 72 -2.29 -12.32 1.06
CA ASN A 72 -2.33 -13.59 1.76
C ASN A 72 -2.82 -13.36 3.21
N PRO A 73 -3.02 -14.40 4.02
CA PRO A 73 -3.54 -14.24 5.39
C PRO A 73 -2.73 -13.29 6.28
N SER A 74 -1.45 -13.06 6.00
CA SER A 74 -0.62 -12.15 6.82
C SER A 74 -0.67 -10.69 6.34
N SER A 75 -1.21 -10.42 5.15
CA SER A 75 -1.14 -9.08 4.54
C SER A 75 -1.86 -8.01 5.36
N ARG A 76 -3.07 -8.30 5.83
CA ARG A 76 -3.81 -7.35 6.65
C ARG A 76 -3.05 -7.02 7.94
N GLY A 77 -2.53 -8.02 8.63
CA GLY A 77 -1.78 -7.82 9.87
C GLY A 77 -0.53 -6.97 9.66
N GLN A 78 0.16 -7.16 8.54
CA GLN A 78 1.31 -6.33 8.18
C GLN A 78 0.90 -4.88 7.92
N LEU A 79 -0.18 -4.65 7.19
CA LEU A 79 -0.69 -3.30 6.94
C LEU A 79 -1.14 -2.62 8.24
N GLU A 80 -1.78 -3.36 9.13
CA GLU A 80 -2.17 -2.84 10.43
C GLU A 80 -0.94 -2.47 11.28
N ALA A 81 0.10 -3.29 11.26
CA ALA A 81 1.35 -3.00 11.96
C ALA A 81 2.03 -1.75 11.42
N LEU A 82 2.03 -1.56 10.10
CA LEU A 82 2.53 -0.33 9.49
C LEU A 82 1.71 0.88 9.92
N ALA A 83 0.39 0.74 9.98
CA ALA A 83 -0.50 1.81 10.45
C ALA A 83 -0.23 2.19 11.92
N GLU A 84 0.11 1.21 12.75
CA GLU A 84 0.44 1.45 14.17
C GLU A 84 1.71 2.29 14.36
N LEU A 85 2.61 2.33 13.36
CA LEU A 85 3.75 3.24 13.40
C LEU A 85 3.32 4.71 13.40
N GLY A 86 2.09 4.98 12.97
CA GLY A 86 1.52 6.32 12.92
C GLY A 86 2.12 7.20 11.83
N PRO A 87 2.35 6.69 10.61
CA PRO A 87 2.89 7.54 9.55
C PRO A 87 1.94 8.64 9.17
N LYS A 88 2.48 9.83 8.95
CA LYS A 88 1.74 10.97 8.41
C LYS A 88 1.89 11.05 6.92
N THR A 89 3.11 10.89 6.45
CA THR A 89 3.44 10.94 5.03
C THR A 89 3.71 9.54 4.52
N LEU A 90 3.12 9.23 3.38
CA LEU A 90 3.39 7.99 2.65
C LEU A 90 4.14 8.37 1.37
N ALA A 91 5.40 7.97 1.27
CA ALA A 91 6.21 8.21 0.08
C ALA A 91 6.00 7.06 -0.89
N VAL A 92 5.26 7.31 -1.95
CA VAL A 92 4.81 6.31 -2.93
C VAL A 92 5.77 6.31 -4.13
N MET A 93 6.18 5.11 -4.55
CA MET A 93 7.12 4.97 -5.66
C MET A 93 6.47 5.22 -7.02
N HIS A 94 5.26 4.71 -7.23
CA HIS A 94 4.58 4.75 -8.54
C HIS A 94 3.19 5.37 -8.41
N GLY A 95 3.12 6.67 -8.10
CA GLY A 95 1.87 7.38 -7.94
C GLY A 95 2.06 8.63 -7.11
N SER A 96 0.95 9.21 -6.65
CA SER A 96 1.00 10.36 -5.74
C SER A 96 1.46 9.92 -4.36
N SER A 97 2.35 10.69 -3.75
CA SER A 97 2.63 10.57 -2.32
C SER A 97 1.49 11.24 -1.53
N PHE A 98 1.40 10.92 -0.26
CA PHE A 98 0.30 11.35 0.61
C PHE A 98 0.83 12.08 1.83
N SER A 99 0.17 13.16 2.21
CA SER A 99 0.46 13.86 3.46
C SER A 99 -0.82 14.08 4.24
N GLY A 100 -0.87 13.59 5.49
CA GLY A 100 -2.06 13.69 6.33
C GLY A 100 -2.13 12.55 7.33
N GLU A 101 -3.22 11.80 7.31
CA GLU A 101 -3.43 10.64 8.18
C GLU A 101 -3.04 9.35 7.44
N GLY A 102 -1.72 9.16 7.26
CA GLY A 102 -1.20 7.99 6.53
C GLY A 102 -1.64 6.65 7.10
N SER A 103 -1.80 6.57 8.44
CA SER A 103 -2.30 5.35 9.08
C SER A 103 -3.67 4.95 8.57
N GLN A 104 -4.56 5.91 8.38
CA GLN A 104 -5.92 5.65 7.88
C GLN A 104 -5.89 5.14 6.46
N GLU A 105 -5.01 5.68 5.62
CA GLU A 105 -4.87 5.24 4.23
C GLU A 105 -4.36 3.79 4.16
N LEU A 106 -3.46 3.39 5.06
CA LEU A 106 -3.00 2.01 5.14
C LEU A 106 -4.13 1.05 5.54
N LEU A 107 -4.96 1.43 6.50
CA LEU A 107 -6.10 0.61 6.92
C LEU A 107 -7.16 0.52 5.81
N GLN A 108 -7.41 1.61 5.11
CA GLN A 108 -8.33 1.62 3.96
C GLN A 108 -7.78 0.77 2.81
N LEU A 109 -6.47 0.79 2.59
CA LEU A 109 -5.84 -0.07 1.60
C LEU A 109 -6.04 -1.54 1.94
N ALA A 110 -5.89 -1.92 3.22
CA ALA A 110 -6.12 -3.28 3.67
C ALA A 110 -7.54 -3.74 3.33
N SER A 111 -8.54 -2.89 3.57
CA SER A 111 -9.93 -3.19 3.24
C SER A 111 -10.16 -3.28 1.73
N ALA A 112 -9.51 -2.40 0.97
CA ALA A 112 -9.60 -2.43 -0.51
C ALA A 112 -9.01 -3.71 -1.07
N MET A 113 -7.85 -4.12 -0.59
CA MET A 113 -7.20 -5.35 -1.04
C MET A 113 -8.04 -6.58 -0.70
N GLU A 114 -8.63 -6.62 0.48
CA GLU A 114 -9.55 -7.70 0.84
C GLU A 114 -10.74 -7.76 -0.12
N ASP A 115 -11.32 -6.61 -0.46
CA ASP A 115 -12.45 -6.56 -1.39
C ASP A 115 -12.07 -7.12 -2.76
N VAL A 116 -10.93 -6.68 -3.31
CA VAL A 116 -10.46 -7.11 -4.64
C VAL A 116 -10.14 -8.61 -4.64
N PHE A 117 -9.37 -9.09 -3.68
CA PHE A 117 -8.84 -10.46 -3.73
C PHE A 117 -9.80 -11.51 -3.18
N LYS A 118 -10.73 -11.15 -2.28
CA LYS A 118 -11.80 -12.07 -1.87
C LYS A 118 -12.77 -12.32 -3.02
N LYS A 119 -13.13 -11.28 -3.78
CA LYS A 119 -13.97 -11.45 -4.97
C LYS A 119 -13.30 -12.34 -6.00
N GLN A 120 -11.98 -12.16 -6.19
CA GLN A 120 -11.19 -13.01 -7.08
C GLN A 120 -11.25 -14.48 -6.64
N ALA A 121 -11.07 -14.75 -5.35
CA ALA A 121 -11.10 -16.12 -4.80
C ALA A 121 -12.46 -16.79 -5.00
N VAL A 122 -13.56 -16.04 -4.87
CA VAL A 122 -14.91 -16.56 -5.10
C VAL A 122 -15.13 -16.92 -6.57
N ILE A 123 -14.60 -16.12 -7.49
CA ILE A 123 -14.71 -16.38 -8.93
C ILE A 123 -13.85 -17.57 -9.33
N ASP A 124 -12.64 -17.67 -8.79
CA ASP A 124 -11.66 -18.71 -9.14
C ASP A 124 -11.92 -20.04 -8.39
N GLY A 125 -12.66 -19.96 -7.31
CA GLY A 125 -13.00 -21.12 -6.50
C GLY A 125 -14.26 -21.77 -6.98
#